data_6019ba59c9a8a5a6ed9f39cb859f7ddd
#
_entry.id   6019ba59c9a8a5a6ed9f39cb859f7ddd
#
_cell.length_a   1.000
_cell.length_b   1.000
_cell.length_c   1.000
_cell.angle_alpha   90.00
_cell.angle_beta   90.00
_cell.angle_gamma   90.00
#
_symmetry.space_group_name_H-M   'P 1'
#
loop_
_entity.id
_entity.type
_entity.pdbx_description
1 polymer ?
#
loop_
_entity_poly.entity_id
_entity_poly.type
_entity_poly.pdbx_seq_one_letter_code
_entity_poly.pdbx_strand_id
1 'polypeptide(L)'
;MPFDRIFLDELSARNDIVEIVSQYVQLKKSGANYFGLCPFHNEKTGSFSVSPDKQIFHCFGCGAGGGVITFIMKAEGLTFPDAVRYLAERAGMQIPEQGEAERKAARHRERLYALCRDAGRYYYDTLWRPENRTAQQYFINRGLSRRTMNRFGLGYAPDSFHALIDAMTAKGYTREELMDAGLVSRSEKGHIYDRFRNRVMFPIIDVRGHVIAFGGRVLDDSKPKYLNSPETPIFHKSRNLFALNLSKSTKNDYFILAEGYMDVIALHQAGFDSAVASLGTSLTEEQARIIARHTDRIVISYDADGAG
;
A
#
# COMPACT_ATOMS: atom_id res chain seq x y z
N MET A 1 7.81 -12.50 6.46
CA MET A 1 7.44 -13.24 5.23
C MET A 1 6.76 -14.52 5.68
N PRO A 2 5.76 -15.07 4.98
CA PRO A 2 5.03 -16.26 5.44
C PRO A 2 5.84 -17.58 5.34
N PHE A 3 7.05 -17.52 4.78
CA PHE A 3 7.96 -18.66 4.64
C PHE A 3 9.34 -18.26 5.16
N ASP A 4 10.01 -19.19 5.89
CA ASP A 4 11.35 -18.94 6.34
C ASP A 4 12.38 -19.07 5.19
N ARG A 5 13.58 -18.54 5.42
CA ARG A 5 14.61 -18.51 4.39
C ARG A 5 15.12 -19.89 4.01
N ILE A 6 15.22 -20.77 4.99
CA ILE A 6 15.72 -22.13 4.80
C ILE A 6 14.79 -22.91 3.86
N PHE A 7 13.47 -22.82 4.10
CA PHE A 7 12.47 -23.43 3.23
C PHE A 7 12.51 -22.85 1.80
N LEU A 8 12.65 -21.53 1.64
CA LEU A 8 12.72 -20.91 0.31
C LEU A 8 14.00 -21.29 -0.45
N ASP A 9 15.12 -21.43 0.24
CA ASP A 9 16.38 -21.86 -0.34
C ASP A 9 16.29 -23.34 -0.78
N GLU A 10 15.71 -24.22 0.05
CA GLU A 10 15.45 -25.61 -0.30
C GLU A 10 14.45 -25.77 -1.45
N LEU A 11 13.37 -24.98 -1.44
CA LEU A 11 12.38 -24.93 -2.52
C LEU A 11 13.04 -24.58 -3.85
N SER A 12 13.89 -23.57 -3.84
CA SER A 12 14.63 -23.11 -5.03
C SER A 12 15.61 -24.19 -5.51
N ALA A 13 16.30 -24.84 -4.59
CA ALA A 13 17.24 -25.95 -4.93
C ALA A 13 16.57 -27.17 -5.54
N ARG A 14 15.32 -27.47 -5.15
CA ARG A 14 14.53 -28.59 -5.70
C ARG A 14 13.80 -28.26 -7.02
N ASN A 15 13.79 -27.01 -7.43
CA ASN A 15 13.16 -26.54 -8.66
C ASN A 15 14.22 -25.89 -9.56
N ASP A 16 14.94 -26.68 -10.34
CA ASP A 16 15.96 -26.17 -11.27
C ASP A 16 15.35 -25.16 -12.24
N ILE A 17 15.96 -23.98 -12.35
CA ILE A 17 15.41 -22.87 -13.13
C ILE A 17 15.39 -23.18 -14.62
N VAL A 18 16.36 -23.94 -15.16
CA VAL A 18 16.39 -24.31 -16.56
C VAL A 18 15.24 -25.26 -16.88
N GLU A 19 15.00 -26.24 -16.00
CA GLU A 19 13.90 -27.19 -16.14
C GLU A 19 12.53 -26.50 -16.09
N ILE A 20 12.34 -25.58 -15.14
CA ILE A 20 11.10 -24.82 -15.02
C ILE A 20 10.89 -23.92 -16.24
N VAL A 21 11.88 -23.12 -16.60
CA VAL A 21 11.78 -22.18 -17.73
C VAL A 21 11.59 -22.88 -19.06
N SER A 22 12.18 -24.07 -19.25
CA SER A 22 12.04 -24.85 -20.47
C SER A 22 10.60 -25.28 -20.79
N GLN A 23 9.70 -25.25 -19.80
CA GLN A 23 8.26 -25.53 -20.00
C GLN A 23 7.53 -24.37 -20.69
N TYR A 24 8.10 -23.17 -20.65
CA TYR A 24 7.51 -21.93 -21.18
C TYR A 24 8.29 -21.37 -22.39
N VAL A 25 9.59 -21.65 -22.46
CA VAL A 25 10.51 -21.04 -23.42
C VAL A 25 11.38 -22.12 -24.05
N GLN A 26 11.48 -22.13 -25.38
CA GLN A 26 12.48 -22.93 -26.07
C GLN A 26 13.88 -22.35 -25.79
N LEU A 27 14.62 -23.02 -24.92
CA LEU A 27 15.97 -22.63 -24.53
C LEU A 27 17.02 -23.31 -25.42
N LYS A 28 18.01 -22.54 -25.87
CA LYS A 28 19.20 -23.04 -26.59
C LYS A 28 20.45 -22.75 -25.76
N LYS A 29 21.28 -23.75 -25.54
CA LYS A 29 22.53 -23.61 -24.80
C LYS A 29 23.53 -22.77 -25.62
N SER A 30 24.13 -21.77 -24.98
CA SER A 30 25.19 -20.95 -25.56
C SER A 30 26.21 -20.64 -24.46
N GLY A 31 27.39 -21.26 -24.54
CA GLY A 31 28.38 -21.22 -23.47
C GLY A 31 27.88 -21.82 -22.15
N ALA A 32 28.02 -21.10 -21.07
CA ALA A 32 27.57 -21.49 -19.72
C ALA A 32 26.07 -21.26 -19.47
N ASN A 33 25.39 -20.49 -20.33
CA ASN A 33 24.00 -20.10 -20.15
C ASN A 33 23.07 -20.68 -21.23
N TYR A 34 21.77 -20.53 -20.99
CA TYR A 34 20.73 -20.82 -21.97
C TYR A 34 20.07 -19.54 -22.43
N PHE A 35 19.65 -19.46 -23.69
CA PHE A 35 19.00 -18.31 -24.29
C PHE A 35 17.71 -18.70 -25.02
N GLY A 36 16.73 -17.81 -25.03
CA GLY A 36 15.46 -17.97 -25.71
C GLY A 36 14.75 -16.65 -25.95
N LEU A 37 13.52 -16.70 -26.48
CA LEU A 37 12.65 -15.55 -26.58
C LEU A 37 12.01 -15.29 -25.21
N CYS A 38 11.90 -14.01 -24.82
CA CYS A 38 11.34 -13.64 -23.54
C CYS A 38 9.83 -13.93 -23.49
N PRO A 39 9.32 -14.62 -22.44
CA PRO A 39 7.88 -14.84 -22.31
C PRO A 39 7.13 -13.63 -21.77
N PHE A 40 7.82 -12.56 -21.36
CA PHE A 40 7.24 -11.40 -20.67
C PHE A 40 7.10 -10.15 -21.58
N HIS A 41 7.69 -10.16 -22.79
CA HIS A 41 7.52 -9.12 -23.79
C HIS A 41 7.71 -9.70 -25.20
N ASN A 42 7.18 -9.01 -26.20
CA ASN A 42 7.31 -9.43 -27.60
C ASN A 42 8.69 -9.06 -28.16
N GLU A 43 9.43 -10.06 -28.66
CA GLU A 43 10.72 -9.87 -29.34
C GLU A 43 10.92 -10.89 -30.46
N LYS A 44 11.78 -10.56 -31.43
CA LYS A 44 12.14 -11.46 -32.55
C LYS A 44 13.50 -12.09 -32.36
N THR A 45 14.35 -11.53 -31.55
CA THR A 45 15.71 -12.01 -31.23
C THR A 45 15.81 -12.32 -29.75
N GLY A 46 16.33 -13.49 -29.39
CA GLY A 46 16.37 -13.96 -28.01
C GLY A 46 17.26 -13.10 -27.12
N SER A 47 16.64 -12.30 -26.27
CA SER A 47 17.32 -11.52 -25.23
C SER A 47 17.15 -12.11 -23.82
N PHE A 48 16.46 -13.22 -23.70
CA PHE A 48 16.19 -13.90 -22.43
C PHE A 48 17.27 -14.93 -22.13
N SER A 49 17.97 -14.75 -21.03
CA SER A 49 19.08 -15.60 -20.57
C SER A 49 18.73 -16.31 -19.28
N VAL A 50 19.13 -17.58 -19.16
CA VAL A 50 19.01 -18.40 -17.94
C VAL A 50 20.39 -18.91 -17.56
N SER A 51 20.83 -18.65 -16.34
CA SER A 51 22.09 -19.13 -15.79
C SER A 51 21.83 -20.33 -14.87
N PRO A 52 22.23 -21.54 -15.24
CA PRO A 52 22.09 -22.72 -14.40
C PRO A 52 22.93 -22.63 -13.11
N ASP A 53 24.15 -22.08 -13.20
CA ASP A 53 25.05 -21.99 -12.03
C ASP A 53 24.52 -21.02 -10.96
N LYS A 54 23.90 -19.91 -11.41
CA LYS A 54 23.36 -18.89 -10.51
C LYS A 54 21.89 -19.11 -10.16
N GLN A 55 21.23 -20.04 -10.81
CA GLN A 55 19.79 -20.30 -10.68
C GLN A 55 18.92 -19.05 -10.85
N ILE A 56 19.26 -18.22 -11.86
CA ILE A 56 18.56 -16.98 -12.21
C ILE A 56 18.27 -16.88 -13.69
N PHE A 57 17.21 -16.15 -14.02
CA PHE A 57 16.97 -15.65 -15.38
C PHE A 57 17.15 -14.14 -15.44
N HIS A 58 17.46 -13.62 -16.62
CA HIS A 58 17.49 -12.19 -16.92
C HIS A 58 17.16 -11.94 -18.39
N CYS A 59 16.27 -11.00 -18.64
CA CYS A 59 15.96 -10.53 -19.99
C CYS A 59 16.63 -9.18 -20.22
N PHE A 60 17.53 -9.10 -21.20
CA PHE A 60 18.22 -7.87 -21.56
C PHE A 60 17.33 -6.89 -22.34
N GLY A 61 16.17 -7.33 -22.85
CA GLY A 61 15.20 -6.48 -23.54
C GLY A 61 14.27 -5.71 -22.62
N CYS A 62 13.65 -6.39 -21.64
CA CYS A 62 12.66 -5.77 -20.75
C CYS A 62 13.11 -5.66 -19.27
N GLY A 63 14.34 -6.08 -18.94
CA GLY A 63 14.86 -6.02 -17.57
C GLY A 63 14.25 -7.02 -16.60
N ALA A 64 13.33 -7.90 -17.03
CA ALA A 64 12.77 -8.92 -16.15
C ALA A 64 13.86 -9.90 -15.70
N GLY A 65 13.97 -10.15 -14.37
CA GLY A 65 14.99 -11.05 -13.85
C GLY A 65 14.64 -11.55 -12.44
N GLY A 66 15.33 -12.61 -12.02
CA GLY A 66 15.16 -13.22 -10.70
C GLY A 66 15.37 -14.73 -10.68
N GLY A 67 15.07 -15.37 -9.57
CA GLY A 67 15.08 -16.82 -9.41
C GLY A 67 13.78 -17.49 -9.85
N VAL A 68 13.68 -18.81 -9.62
CA VAL A 68 12.55 -19.65 -10.04
C VAL A 68 11.20 -19.17 -9.52
N ILE A 69 11.12 -18.71 -8.27
CA ILE A 69 9.87 -18.18 -7.67
C ILE A 69 9.42 -16.93 -8.44
N THR A 70 10.35 -15.99 -8.71
CA THR A 70 10.05 -14.79 -9.48
C THR A 70 9.61 -15.11 -10.91
N PHE A 71 10.20 -16.14 -11.53
CA PHE A 71 9.80 -16.59 -12.84
C PHE A 71 8.34 -17.06 -12.84
N ILE A 72 7.96 -17.97 -11.95
CA ILE A 72 6.59 -18.49 -11.84
C ILE A 72 5.59 -17.38 -11.48
N MET A 73 5.94 -16.47 -10.58
CA MET A 73 5.08 -15.29 -10.29
C MET A 73 4.73 -14.52 -11.57
N LYS A 74 5.71 -14.33 -12.47
CA LYS A 74 5.52 -13.58 -13.71
C LYS A 74 4.83 -14.41 -14.80
N ALA A 75 5.20 -15.67 -14.95
CA ALA A 75 4.70 -16.54 -15.99
C ALA A 75 3.22 -16.93 -15.77
N GLU A 76 2.85 -17.21 -14.53
CA GLU A 76 1.50 -17.64 -14.15
C GLU A 76 0.65 -16.52 -13.55
N GLY A 77 1.19 -15.28 -13.41
CA GLY A 77 0.49 -14.17 -12.79
C GLY A 77 0.18 -14.39 -11.30
N LEU A 78 0.96 -15.22 -10.62
CA LEU A 78 0.72 -15.63 -9.25
C LEU A 78 1.30 -14.64 -8.23
N THR A 79 0.67 -14.59 -7.04
CA THR A 79 1.29 -13.94 -5.89
C THR A 79 2.48 -14.75 -5.38
N PHE A 80 3.38 -14.11 -4.61
CA PHE A 80 4.53 -14.82 -4.03
C PHE A 80 4.12 -16.08 -3.21
N PRO A 81 3.11 -16.03 -2.31
CA PRO A 81 2.66 -17.23 -1.61
C PRO A 81 2.12 -18.31 -2.53
N ASP A 82 1.43 -17.95 -3.61
CA ASP A 82 0.85 -18.94 -4.54
C ASP A 82 1.93 -19.57 -5.42
N ALA A 83 2.93 -18.79 -5.87
CA ALA A 83 4.09 -19.32 -6.59
C ALA A 83 4.92 -20.29 -5.72
N VAL A 84 5.07 -19.98 -4.42
CA VAL A 84 5.72 -20.87 -3.46
C VAL A 84 4.92 -22.18 -3.31
N ARG A 85 3.59 -22.11 -3.19
CA ARG A 85 2.72 -23.31 -3.12
C ARG A 85 2.84 -24.17 -4.39
N TYR A 86 2.77 -23.54 -5.55
CA TYR A 86 2.90 -24.20 -6.84
C TYR A 86 4.21 -24.99 -6.96
N LEU A 87 5.34 -24.34 -6.62
CA LEU A 87 6.66 -24.98 -6.68
C LEU A 87 6.85 -26.06 -5.60
N ALA A 88 6.27 -25.87 -4.42
CA ALA A 88 6.31 -26.87 -3.34
C ALA A 88 5.52 -28.14 -3.71
N GLU A 89 4.32 -27.98 -4.28
CA GLU A 89 3.52 -29.10 -4.77
C GLU A 89 4.26 -29.87 -5.86
N ARG A 90 4.85 -29.17 -6.83
CA ARG A 90 5.65 -29.76 -7.89
C ARG A 90 6.85 -30.57 -7.36
N ALA A 91 7.54 -30.03 -6.35
CA ALA A 91 8.72 -30.66 -5.74
C ALA A 91 8.36 -31.72 -4.67
N GLY A 92 7.08 -31.98 -4.42
CA GLY A 92 6.63 -32.86 -3.35
C GLY A 92 7.05 -32.40 -1.94
N MET A 93 7.24 -31.08 -1.77
CA MET A 93 7.61 -30.49 -0.50
C MET A 93 6.37 -30.16 0.34
N GLN A 94 6.41 -30.55 1.60
CA GLN A 94 5.40 -30.08 2.56
C GLN A 94 5.72 -28.64 2.93
N ILE A 95 4.74 -27.75 2.70
CA ILE A 95 4.83 -26.38 3.14
C ILE A 95 4.81 -26.35 4.66
N PRO A 96 5.80 -25.74 5.33
CA PRO A 96 5.79 -25.60 6.77
C PRO A 96 4.45 -24.98 7.21
N GLU A 97 3.75 -25.62 8.10
CA GLU A 97 2.54 -25.04 8.67
C GLU A 97 2.92 -23.71 9.33
N GLN A 98 2.27 -22.61 8.90
CA GLN A 98 2.39 -21.34 9.62
C GLN A 98 2.06 -21.60 11.09
N GLY A 99 2.99 -21.25 11.97
CA GLY A 99 2.77 -21.39 13.40
C GLY A 99 1.45 -20.72 13.80
N GLU A 100 0.78 -21.23 14.82
CA GLU A 100 -0.50 -20.70 15.30
C GLU A 100 -0.43 -19.19 15.56
N ALA A 101 0.72 -18.71 16.05
CA ALA A 101 0.98 -17.27 16.27
C ALA A 101 0.97 -16.47 14.95
N GLU A 102 1.55 -16.98 13.86
CA GLU A 102 1.54 -16.31 12.56
C GLU A 102 0.15 -16.29 11.92
N ARG A 103 -0.58 -17.40 12.02
CA ARG A 103 -1.99 -17.48 11.58
C ARG A 103 -2.86 -16.47 12.34
N LYS A 104 -2.66 -16.37 13.66
CA LYS A 104 -3.36 -15.39 14.51
C LYS A 104 -3.01 -13.96 14.11
N ALA A 105 -1.74 -13.64 13.89
CA ALA A 105 -1.29 -12.33 13.44
C ALA A 105 -1.82 -11.97 12.03
N ALA A 106 -1.90 -12.95 11.11
CA ALA A 106 -2.47 -12.73 9.79
C ALA A 106 -3.97 -12.43 9.87
N ARG A 107 -4.75 -13.23 10.61
CA ARG A 107 -6.18 -12.99 10.86
C ARG A 107 -6.42 -11.63 11.52
N HIS A 108 -5.57 -11.25 12.47
CA HIS A 108 -5.66 -9.95 13.14
C HIS A 108 -5.46 -8.81 12.14
N ARG A 109 -4.44 -8.88 11.26
CA ARG A 109 -4.25 -7.86 10.21
C ARG A 109 -5.45 -7.76 9.25
N GLU A 110 -6.02 -8.89 8.81
CA GLU A 110 -7.22 -8.88 7.98
C GLU A 110 -8.39 -8.19 8.68
N ARG A 111 -8.53 -8.44 9.97
CA ARG A 111 -9.55 -7.81 10.82
C ARG A 111 -9.34 -6.30 10.92
N LEU A 112 -8.08 -5.84 11.05
CA LEU A 112 -7.74 -4.41 11.07
C LEU A 112 -8.01 -3.74 9.71
N TYR A 113 -7.73 -4.39 8.58
CA TYR A 113 -8.10 -3.88 7.24
C TYR A 113 -9.62 -3.71 7.11
N ALA A 114 -10.39 -4.70 7.55
CA ALA A 114 -11.85 -4.62 7.55
C ALA A 114 -12.35 -3.46 8.42
N LEU A 115 -11.81 -3.30 9.63
CA LEU A 115 -12.13 -2.22 10.54
C LEU A 115 -11.81 -0.83 9.95
N CYS A 116 -10.61 -0.64 9.38
CA CYS A 116 -10.23 0.63 8.76
C CYS A 116 -11.12 0.96 7.55
N ARG A 117 -11.48 -0.02 6.72
CA ARG A 117 -12.45 0.15 5.64
C ARG A 117 -13.80 0.63 6.18
N ASP A 118 -14.31 0.00 7.22
CA ASP A 118 -15.61 0.32 7.81
C ASP A 118 -15.61 1.68 8.52
N ALA A 119 -14.49 2.04 9.16
CA ALA A 119 -14.28 3.38 9.73
C ALA A 119 -14.21 4.45 8.63
N GLY A 120 -13.51 4.16 7.52
CA GLY A 120 -13.47 5.05 6.36
C GLY A 120 -14.86 5.29 5.78
N ARG A 121 -15.66 4.23 5.65
CA ARG A 121 -17.05 4.34 5.22
C ARG A 121 -17.90 5.16 6.20
N TYR A 122 -17.73 4.93 7.49
CA TYR A 122 -18.43 5.71 8.54
C TYR A 122 -18.10 7.21 8.43
N TYR A 123 -16.83 7.60 8.31
CA TYR A 123 -16.44 8.99 8.15
C TYR A 123 -16.94 9.61 6.86
N TYR A 124 -16.88 8.85 5.75
CA TYR A 124 -17.43 9.28 4.47
C TYR A 124 -18.93 9.54 4.56
N ASP A 125 -19.73 8.59 5.08
CA ASP A 125 -21.18 8.74 5.22
C ASP A 125 -21.54 9.88 6.19
N THR A 126 -20.74 10.06 7.26
CA THR A 126 -20.91 11.15 8.22
C THR A 126 -20.70 12.53 7.58
N LEU A 127 -19.74 12.68 6.65
CA LEU A 127 -19.53 13.93 5.93
C LEU A 127 -20.81 14.37 5.19
N TRP A 128 -21.54 13.43 4.60
CA TRP A 128 -22.71 13.74 3.76
C TRP A 128 -24.03 13.88 4.53
N ARG A 129 -24.01 13.77 5.85
CA ARG A 129 -25.21 14.01 6.66
C ARG A 129 -25.56 15.51 6.65
N PRO A 130 -26.89 15.85 6.64
CA PRO A 130 -27.34 17.23 6.57
C PRO A 130 -26.82 18.14 7.70
N GLU A 131 -26.61 17.58 8.88
CA GLU A 131 -26.10 18.29 10.05
C GLU A 131 -24.61 18.68 9.93
N ASN A 132 -23.85 18.04 9.05
CA ASN A 132 -22.39 18.24 8.91
C ASN A 132 -22.01 19.21 7.75
N ARG A 133 -22.88 20.18 7.44
CA ARG A 133 -22.65 21.15 6.35
C ARG A 133 -21.35 21.94 6.50
N THR A 134 -20.94 22.27 7.72
CA THR A 134 -19.68 22.96 7.98
C THR A 134 -18.48 22.20 7.46
N ALA A 135 -18.46 20.88 7.66
CA ALA A 135 -17.37 20.00 7.15
C ALA A 135 -17.41 19.92 5.61
N GLN A 136 -18.60 19.84 5.01
CA GLN A 136 -18.75 19.88 3.55
C GLN A 136 -18.25 21.21 2.99
N GLN A 137 -18.68 22.34 3.63
CA GLN A 137 -18.33 23.68 3.20
C GLN A 137 -16.83 23.95 3.28
N TYR A 138 -16.14 23.34 4.25
CA TYR A 138 -14.68 23.40 4.33
C TYR A 138 -14.02 22.93 3.02
N PHE A 139 -14.40 21.80 2.49
CA PHE A 139 -13.85 21.29 1.24
C PHE A 139 -14.27 22.12 0.02
N ILE A 140 -15.52 22.60 -0.01
CA ILE A 140 -16.05 23.46 -1.06
C ILE A 140 -15.28 24.79 -1.09
N ASN A 141 -15.05 25.42 0.07
CA ASN A 141 -14.29 26.66 0.18
C ASN A 141 -12.80 26.49 -0.23
N ARG A 142 -12.30 25.25 -0.20
CA ARG A 142 -10.98 24.88 -0.73
C ARG A 142 -11.01 24.54 -2.23
N GLY A 143 -12.13 24.80 -2.91
CA GLY A 143 -12.30 24.58 -4.34
C GLY A 143 -12.46 23.12 -4.75
N LEU A 144 -12.68 22.18 -3.82
CA LEU A 144 -12.83 20.78 -4.17
C LEU A 144 -14.20 20.45 -4.72
N SER A 145 -14.25 19.79 -5.86
CA SER A 145 -15.45 19.25 -6.45
C SER A 145 -15.95 18.02 -5.68
N ARG A 146 -17.26 17.77 -5.71
CA ARG A 146 -17.84 16.55 -5.14
C ARG A 146 -17.22 15.27 -5.72
N ARG A 147 -16.90 15.28 -7.02
CA ARG A 147 -16.22 14.17 -7.70
C ARG A 147 -14.86 13.88 -7.06
N THR A 148 -14.10 14.92 -6.78
CA THR A 148 -12.78 14.79 -6.12
C THR A 148 -12.92 14.29 -4.70
N MET A 149 -13.85 14.86 -3.91
CA MET A 149 -14.12 14.40 -2.55
C MET A 149 -14.48 12.91 -2.51
N ASN A 150 -15.32 12.45 -3.44
CA ASN A 150 -15.71 11.04 -3.55
C ASN A 150 -14.52 10.16 -3.98
N ARG A 151 -13.71 10.62 -4.96
CA ARG A 151 -12.53 9.88 -5.45
C ARG A 151 -11.52 9.61 -4.34
N PHE A 152 -11.34 10.57 -3.45
CA PHE A 152 -10.41 10.44 -2.32
C PHE A 152 -11.06 9.86 -1.06
N GLY A 153 -12.37 9.59 -1.07
CA GLY A 153 -13.09 9.06 0.07
C GLY A 153 -13.06 9.98 1.28
N LEU A 154 -13.07 11.32 1.04
CA LEU A 154 -13.00 12.30 2.12
C LEU A 154 -14.18 12.16 3.08
N GLY A 155 -13.92 12.37 4.37
CA GLY A 155 -14.90 12.12 5.42
C GLY A 155 -14.92 13.20 6.48
N TYR A 156 -15.72 12.97 7.52
CA TYR A 156 -15.79 13.81 8.70
C TYR A 156 -15.90 12.96 9.97
N ALA A 157 -15.07 13.23 10.95
CA ALA A 157 -15.16 12.72 12.31
C ALA A 157 -15.94 13.73 13.16
N PRO A 158 -17.13 13.37 13.67
CA PRO A 158 -17.96 14.30 14.43
C PRO A 158 -17.28 14.71 15.73
N ASP A 159 -17.75 15.80 16.32
CA ASP A 159 -17.29 16.25 17.65
C ASP A 159 -17.91 15.38 18.76
N SER A 160 -17.37 14.19 18.91
CA SER A 160 -17.82 13.20 19.89
C SER A 160 -16.65 12.37 20.37
N PHE A 161 -16.71 11.96 21.62
CA PHE A 161 -15.70 11.08 22.22
C PHE A 161 -15.91 9.59 21.90
N HIS A 162 -17.11 9.18 21.46
CA HIS A 162 -17.46 7.76 21.34
C HIS A 162 -18.25 7.41 20.06
N ALA A 163 -18.49 8.35 19.16
CA ALA A 163 -19.35 8.11 18.00
C ALA A 163 -18.81 7.02 17.07
N LEU A 164 -17.49 6.98 16.84
CA LEU A 164 -16.86 5.92 16.08
C LEU A 164 -16.81 4.60 16.87
N ILE A 165 -16.44 4.68 18.15
CA ILE A 165 -16.42 3.51 19.05
C ILE A 165 -17.77 2.80 19.00
N ASP A 166 -18.87 3.53 19.21
CA ASP A 166 -20.22 2.97 19.23
C ASP A 166 -20.59 2.35 17.87
N ALA A 167 -20.30 3.06 16.77
CA ALA A 167 -20.57 2.59 15.41
C ALA A 167 -19.79 1.31 15.07
N MET A 168 -18.52 1.21 15.47
CA MET A 168 -17.69 0.04 15.16
C MET A 168 -17.99 -1.12 16.13
N THR A 169 -18.27 -0.83 17.39
CA THR A 169 -18.70 -1.87 18.37
C THR A 169 -20.02 -2.50 17.94
N ALA A 170 -20.98 -1.72 17.42
CA ALA A 170 -22.22 -2.23 16.86
C ALA A 170 -21.99 -3.17 15.65
N LYS A 171 -20.86 -3.05 14.94
CA LYS A 171 -20.43 -3.97 13.88
C LYS A 171 -19.62 -5.18 14.39
N GLY A 172 -19.46 -5.33 15.70
CA GLY A 172 -18.75 -6.45 16.32
C GLY A 172 -17.22 -6.30 16.36
N TYR A 173 -16.70 -5.07 16.29
CA TYR A 173 -15.28 -4.79 16.52
C TYR A 173 -15.03 -4.54 18.02
N THR A 174 -13.88 -5.00 18.52
CA THR A 174 -13.50 -4.79 19.92
C THR A 174 -12.77 -3.45 20.11
N ARG A 175 -12.71 -2.98 21.36
CA ARG A 175 -11.94 -1.77 21.70
C ARG A 175 -10.44 -1.96 21.50
N GLU A 176 -9.94 -3.18 21.68
CA GLU A 176 -8.56 -3.56 21.40
C GLU A 176 -8.25 -3.45 19.91
N GLU A 177 -9.12 -3.96 19.03
CA GLU A 177 -8.99 -3.81 17.59
C GLU A 177 -9.00 -2.32 17.16
N LEU A 178 -9.86 -1.50 17.78
CA LEU A 178 -9.89 -0.05 17.54
C LEU A 178 -8.59 0.64 17.98
N MET A 179 -7.99 0.19 19.09
CA MET A 179 -6.71 0.69 19.59
C MET A 179 -5.58 0.30 18.65
N ASP A 180 -5.52 -0.98 18.25
CA ASP A 180 -4.51 -1.51 17.33
C ASP A 180 -4.60 -0.88 15.94
N ALA A 181 -5.80 -0.48 15.50
CA ALA A 181 -6.00 0.27 14.26
C ALA A 181 -5.68 1.78 14.39
N GLY A 182 -5.33 2.27 15.58
CA GLY A 182 -5.05 3.68 15.85
C GLY A 182 -6.25 4.61 15.67
N LEU A 183 -7.47 4.09 15.83
CA LEU A 183 -8.73 4.83 15.67
C LEU A 183 -9.19 5.48 16.98
N VAL A 184 -8.71 4.99 18.11
CA VAL A 184 -9.01 5.49 19.43
C VAL A 184 -7.73 5.83 20.18
N SER A 185 -7.87 6.58 21.26
CA SER A 185 -6.79 6.94 22.17
C SER A 185 -7.20 6.59 23.61
N ARG A 186 -6.20 6.44 24.48
CA ARG A 186 -6.41 6.22 25.91
C ARG A 186 -5.93 7.44 26.69
N SER A 187 -6.76 7.94 27.58
CA SER A 187 -6.37 9.01 28.51
C SER A 187 -5.48 8.47 29.63
N GLU A 188 -4.82 9.36 30.36
CA GLU A 188 -4.04 9.01 31.57
C GLU A 188 -4.88 8.27 32.62
N LYS A 189 -6.17 8.56 32.70
CA LYS A 189 -7.13 7.89 33.58
C LYS A 189 -7.65 6.55 33.02
N GLY A 190 -7.14 6.10 31.87
CA GLY A 190 -7.51 4.83 31.24
C GLY A 190 -8.76 4.86 30.36
N HIS A 191 -9.46 5.99 30.25
CA HIS A 191 -10.65 6.11 29.39
C HIS A 191 -10.26 6.03 27.91
N ILE A 192 -10.98 5.21 27.14
CA ILE A 192 -10.82 5.08 25.70
C ILE A 192 -11.81 6.00 25.02
N TYR A 193 -11.33 6.76 24.01
CA TYR A 193 -12.12 7.74 23.27
C TYR A 193 -11.69 7.83 21.81
N ASP A 194 -12.57 8.34 20.95
CA ASP A 194 -12.31 8.53 19.53
C ASP A 194 -11.09 9.44 19.33
N ARG A 195 -10.08 8.95 18.58
CA ARG A 195 -8.85 9.71 18.32
C ARG A 195 -9.12 10.95 17.48
N PHE A 196 -9.98 10.84 16.48
CA PHE A 196 -10.34 11.93 15.59
C PHE A 196 -11.70 12.49 16.00
N ARG A 197 -11.75 13.79 16.30
CA ARG A 197 -12.95 14.51 16.71
C ARG A 197 -12.95 15.89 16.08
N ASN A 198 -14.10 16.34 15.59
CA ASN A 198 -14.28 17.63 14.90
C ASN A 198 -13.22 17.83 13.80
N ARG A 199 -12.99 16.79 12.96
CA ARG A 199 -11.97 16.81 11.91
C ARG A 199 -12.52 16.37 10.57
N VAL A 200 -12.15 17.09 9.50
CA VAL A 200 -12.25 16.52 8.15
C VAL A 200 -11.19 15.43 7.99
N MET A 201 -11.58 14.33 7.33
CA MET A 201 -10.81 13.09 7.33
C MET A 201 -10.29 12.75 5.93
N PHE A 202 -9.04 12.30 5.90
CA PHE A 202 -8.31 11.86 4.71
C PHE A 202 -7.93 10.39 4.90
N PRO A 203 -8.59 9.44 4.24
CA PRO A 203 -8.17 8.03 4.34
C PRO A 203 -6.81 7.85 3.65
N ILE A 204 -5.92 7.15 4.31
CA ILE A 204 -4.63 6.74 3.76
C ILE A 204 -4.83 5.32 3.22
N ILE A 205 -4.58 5.17 1.91
CA ILE A 205 -4.88 3.94 1.18
C ILE A 205 -3.57 3.37 0.64
N ASP A 206 -3.33 2.09 0.89
CA ASP A 206 -2.14 1.39 0.39
C ASP A 206 -2.22 1.14 -1.13
N VAL A 207 -1.13 0.68 -1.72
CA VAL A 207 -1.06 0.38 -3.16
C VAL A 207 -2.02 -0.73 -3.62
N ARG A 208 -2.58 -1.51 -2.70
CA ARG A 208 -3.56 -2.58 -2.98
C ARG A 208 -5.00 -2.08 -2.87
N GLY A 209 -5.21 -0.84 -2.41
CA GLY A 209 -6.53 -0.25 -2.24
C GLY A 209 -7.14 -0.43 -0.85
N HIS A 210 -6.39 -0.93 0.14
CA HIS A 210 -6.88 -1.04 1.51
C HIS A 210 -6.73 0.29 2.23
N VAL A 211 -7.76 0.73 2.93
CA VAL A 211 -7.64 1.82 3.92
C VAL A 211 -6.82 1.29 5.09
N ILE A 212 -5.69 1.93 5.37
CA ILE A 212 -4.73 1.48 6.40
C ILE A 212 -4.57 2.44 7.57
N ALA A 213 -4.96 3.71 7.36
CA ALA A 213 -4.82 4.77 8.34
C ALA A 213 -5.64 6.00 7.94
N PHE A 214 -5.58 7.05 8.74
CA PHE A 214 -6.26 8.31 8.49
C PHE A 214 -5.39 9.50 8.87
N GLY A 215 -5.53 10.59 8.10
CA GLY A 215 -5.21 11.94 8.50
C GLY A 215 -6.48 12.69 8.87
N GLY A 216 -6.41 13.62 9.82
CA GLY A 216 -7.54 14.44 10.22
C GLY A 216 -7.12 15.90 10.43
N ARG A 217 -7.82 16.87 9.84
CA ARG A 217 -7.61 18.30 10.03
C ARG A 217 -8.76 18.90 10.81
N VAL A 218 -8.45 19.67 11.86
CA VAL A 218 -9.49 20.38 12.65
C VAL A 218 -10.22 21.43 11.80
N LEU A 219 -11.48 21.68 12.15
CA LEU A 219 -12.30 22.73 11.55
C LEU A 219 -12.19 24.06 12.30
N ASP A 220 -11.62 24.05 13.49
CA ASP A 220 -11.38 25.19 14.36
C ASP A 220 -9.88 25.46 14.54
N ASP A 221 -9.52 26.32 15.52
CA ASP A 221 -8.14 26.67 15.84
C ASP A 221 -7.48 25.73 16.85
N SER A 222 -8.11 24.59 17.16
CA SER A 222 -7.55 23.60 18.08
C SER A 222 -6.27 22.96 17.53
N LYS A 223 -5.38 22.57 18.43
CA LYS A 223 -4.11 21.92 18.05
C LYS A 223 -4.13 20.42 18.40
N PRO A 224 -3.43 19.59 17.64
CA PRO A 224 -2.68 19.92 16.43
C PRO A 224 -3.61 20.13 15.22
N LYS A 225 -3.24 21.06 14.33
CA LYS A 225 -3.99 21.37 13.10
C LYS A 225 -4.23 20.12 12.26
N TYR A 226 -3.17 19.32 12.03
CA TYR A 226 -3.25 17.98 11.43
C TYR A 226 -2.88 16.92 12.45
N LEU A 227 -3.61 15.82 12.44
CA LEU A 227 -3.38 14.64 13.25
C LEU A 227 -3.40 13.41 12.36
N ASN A 228 -2.36 12.58 12.42
CA ASN A 228 -2.29 11.32 11.70
C ASN A 228 -2.50 10.13 12.64
N SER A 229 -2.94 8.99 12.10
CA SER A 229 -2.87 7.71 12.80
C SER A 229 -1.45 7.45 13.32
N PRO A 230 -1.30 6.78 14.47
CA PRO A 230 0.00 6.28 14.93
C PRO A 230 0.48 5.15 14.03
N GLU A 231 1.69 4.63 14.29
CA GLU A 231 2.14 3.35 13.74
C GLU A 231 1.22 2.22 14.21
N THR A 232 0.87 1.30 13.30
CA THR A 232 -0.02 0.17 13.59
C THR A 232 0.49 -1.11 12.91
N PRO A 233 -0.05 -2.29 13.21
CA PRO A 233 0.33 -3.52 12.52
C PRO A 233 0.11 -3.51 10.99
N ILE A 234 -0.71 -2.56 10.48
CA ILE A 234 -1.03 -2.42 9.04
C ILE A 234 -0.56 -1.09 8.45
N PHE A 235 0.00 -0.16 9.24
CA PHE A 235 0.39 1.17 8.79
C PHE A 235 1.75 1.61 9.35
N HIS A 236 2.68 1.95 8.47
CA HIS A 236 3.97 2.54 8.78
C HIS A 236 4.15 3.82 7.96
N LYS A 237 4.25 4.98 8.61
CA LYS A 237 4.39 6.30 7.94
C LYS A 237 5.56 6.33 6.99
N SER A 238 6.70 5.79 7.41
CA SER A 238 7.94 5.76 6.63
C SER A 238 7.86 4.92 5.35
N ARG A 239 6.85 4.06 5.22
CA ARG A 239 6.69 3.10 4.10
C ARG A 239 5.46 3.33 3.26
N ASN A 240 4.78 4.44 3.48
CA ASN A 240 3.56 4.79 2.76
C ASN A 240 3.62 6.23 2.27
N LEU A 241 2.96 6.50 1.15
CA LEU A 241 2.77 7.83 0.58
C LEU A 241 1.28 8.04 0.35
N PHE A 242 0.79 9.24 0.67
CA PHE A 242 -0.59 9.61 0.37
C PHE A 242 -0.82 9.65 -1.15
N ALA A 243 -1.94 9.12 -1.58
CA ALA A 243 -2.39 9.02 -2.98
C ALA A 243 -1.54 8.12 -3.90
N LEU A 244 -0.54 7.38 -3.39
CA LEU A 244 0.24 6.47 -4.23
C LEU A 244 -0.64 5.40 -4.92
N ASN A 245 -1.70 4.95 -4.27
CA ASN A 245 -2.68 4.03 -4.85
C ASN A 245 -3.34 4.57 -6.14
N LEU A 246 -3.47 5.89 -6.27
CA LEU A 246 -3.99 6.58 -7.46
C LEU A 246 -2.85 6.88 -8.46
N SER A 247 -1.72 7.37 -7.96
CA SER A 247 -0.61 7.85 -8.78
C SER A 247 0.20 6.74 -9.44
N LYS A 248 0.20 5.51 -8.89
CA LYS A 248 0.91 4.36 -9.47
C LYS A 248 0.48 4.01 -10.90
N SER A 249 -0.70 4.45 -11.33
CA SER A 249 -1.26 4.19 -12.66
C SER A 249 -1.16 5.39 -13.59
N THR A 250 -0.46 6.45 -13.18
CA THR A 250 -0.24 7.63 -14.01
C THR A 250 0.51 7.26 -15.29
N LYS A 251 0.24 8.01 -16.36
CA LYS A 251 1.00 7.91 -17.61
C LYS A 251 2.17 8.90 -17.70
N ASN A 252 2.30 9.77 -16.68
CA ASN A 252 3.40 10.71 -16.59
C ASN A 252 4.69 9.97 -16.23
N ASP A 253 5.81 10.42 -16.78
CA ASP A 253 7.15 9.89 -16.51
C ASP A 253 7.79 10.50 -15.25
N TYR A 254 7.02 11.24 -14.46
CA TYR A 254 7.46 11.89 -13.22
C TYR A 254 6.38 11.80 -12.14
N PHE A 255 6.84 11.89 -10.87
CA PHE A 255 5.95 12.11 -9.74
C PHE A 255 6.12 13.53 -9.21
N ILE A 256 5.02 14.10 -8.67
CA ILE A 256 5.05 15.37 -7.93
C ILE A 256 4.98 15.03 -6.45
N LEU A 257 6.01 15.40 -5.70
CA LEU A 257 6.04 15.28 -4.25
C LEU A 257 5.57 16.59 -3.64
N ALA A 258 4.36 16.60 -3.11
CA ALA A 258 3.74 17.75 -2.43
C ALA A 258 3.87 17.59 -0.90
N GLU A 259 3.61 18.68 -0.16
CA GLU A 259 3.80 18.70 1.28
C GLU A 259 2.67 17.99 2.03
N GLY A 260 1.42 18.19 1.63
CA GLY A 260 0.27 17.74 2.40
C GLY A 260 -0.88 17.15 1.59
N TYR A 261 -1.90 16.70 2.32
CA TYR A 261 -3.09 16.07 1.76
C TYR A 261 -3.83 16.97 0.77
N MET A 262 -4.03 18.24 1.14
CA MET A 262 -4.82 19.17 0.33
C MET A 262 -4.13 19.52 -0.98
N ASP A 263 -2.79 19.63 -0.96
CA ASP A 263 -1.99 19.96 -2.14
C ASP A 263 -2.07 18.83 -3.17
N VAL A 264 -1.90 17.58 -2.71
CA VAL A 264 -2.07 16.38 -3.55
C VAL A 264 -3.47 16.32 -4.15
N ILE A 265 -4.51 16.53 -3.33
CA ILE A 265 -5.90 16.47 -3.79
C ILE A 265 -6.19 17.56 -4.82
N ALA A 266 -5.67 18.79 -4.61
CA ALA A 266 -5.81 19.91 -5.55
C ALA A 266 -5.07 19.62 -6.87
N LEU A 267 -3.85 19.09 -6.81
CA LEU A 267 -3.08 18.68 -7.98
C LEU A 267 -3.82 17.60 -8.78
N HIS A 268 -4.32 16.55 -8.12
CA HIS A 268 -5.12 15.53 -8.80
C HIS A 268 -6.39 16.10 -9.44
N GLN A 269 -7.06 17.05 -8.79
CA GLN A 269 -8.23 17.71 -9.36
C GLN A 269 -7.88 18.55 -10.58
N ALA A 270 -6.70 19.17 -10.59
CA ALA A 270 -6.17 19.92 -11.72
C ALA A 270 -5.62 19.04 -12.86
N GLY A 271 -5.65 17.69 -12.70
CA GLY A 271 -5.20 16.76 -13.73
C GLY A 271 -3.77 16.23 -13.55
N PHE A 272 -3.05 16.64 -12.49
CA PHE A 272 -1.72 16.13 -12.15
C PHE A 272 -1.85 14.85 -11.31
N ASP A 273 -2.19 13.75 -11.96
CA ASP A 273 -2.50 12.46 -11.31
C ASP A 273 -1.28 11.69 -10.78
N SER A 274 -0.08 12.25 -10.97
CA SER A 274 1.20 11.74 -10.43
C SER A 274 1.58 12.32 -9.06
N ALA A 275 0.71 13.16 -8.45
CA ALA A 275 1.01 13.80 -7.18
C ALA A 275 0.86 12.84 -5.98
N VAL A 276 1.86 12.88 -5.08
CA VAL A 276 1.90 12.13 -3.82
C VAL A 276 2.40 13.04 -2.69
N ALA A 277 2.16 12.66 -1.44
CA ALA A 277 2.78 13.35 -0.29
C ALA A 277 3.32 12.37 0.74
N SER A 278 4.30 12.82 1.52
CA SER A 278 4.71 12.18 2.76
C SER A 278 3.62 12.31 3.83
N LEU A 279 3.73 11.56 4.93
CA LEU A 279 2.67 11.46 5.94
C LEU A 279 3.03 12.21 7.24
N GLY A 280 3.34 13.50 7.09
CA GLY A 280 3.67 14.38 8.22
C GLY A 280 5.08 14.18 8.76
N THR A 281 6.00 13.75 7.91
CA THR A 281 7.44 13.63 8.17
C THR A 281 8.19 14.08 6.91
N SER A 282 9.46 14.41 7.03
CA SER A 282 10.35 14.55 5.87
C SER A 282 10.33 13.26 5.05
N LEU A 283 10.62 13.36 3.75
CA LEU A 283 10.73 12.19 2.87
C LEU A 283 11.74 11.19 3.43
N THR A 284 11.32 9.96 3.64
CA THR A 284 12.20 8.90 4.15
C THR A 284 12.89 8.16 3.01
N GLU A 285 13.99 7.46 3.32
CA GLU A 285 14.69 6.63 2.33
C GLU A 285 13.77 5.52 1.77
N GLU A 286 12.95 4.91 2.60
CA GLU A 286 11.96 3.90 2.16
C GLU A 286 10.93 4.49 1.21
N GLN A 287 10.43 5.70 1.48
CA GLN A 287 9.50 6.40 0.59
C GLN A 287 10.17 6.76 -0.74
N ALA A 288 11.42 7.23 -0.72
CA ALA A 288 12.20 7.50 -1.93
C ALA A 288 12.40 6.23 -2.77
N ARG A 289 12.73 5.09 -2.14
CA ARG A 289 12.82 3.80 -2.82
C ARG A 289 11.48 3.33 -3.40
N ILE A 290 10.36 3.66 -2.77
CA ILE A 290 9.03 3.34 -3.29
C ILE A 290 8.78 4.16 -4.57
N ILE A 291 9.06 5.47 -4.56
CA ILE A 291 8.92 6.34 -5.72
C ILE A 291 9.81 5.85 -6.87
N ALA A 292 11.07 5.53 -6.59
CA ALA A 292 12.05 5.06 -7.58
C ALA A 292 11.64 3.76 -8.31
N ARG A 293 10.67 3.00 -7.79
CA ARG A 293 10.10 1.84 -8.51
C ARG A 293 9.11 2.23 -9.60
N HIS A 294 8.64 3.47 -9.59
CA HIS A 294 7.62 3.96 -10.50
C HIS A 294 8.17 4.99 -11.50
N THR A 295 9.19 5.77 -11.11
CA THR A 295 9.78 6.82 -11.95
C THR A 295 11.19 7.19 -11.47
N ASP A 296 12.03 7.66 -12.40
CA ASP A 296 13.35 8.23 -12.12
C ASP A 296 13.30 9.77 -11.98
N ARG A 297 12.12 10.39 -12.11
CA ARG A 297 11.93 11.84 -12.11
C ARG A 297 10.95 12.28 -11.04
N ILE A 298 11.37 13.20 -10.19
CA ILE A 298 10.54 13.81 -9.14
C ILE A 298 10.55 15.32 -9.30
N VAL A 299 9.36 15.91 -9.22
CA VAL A 299 9.16 17.35 -9.07
C VAL A 299 8.77 17.62 -7.62
N ILE A 300 9.54 18.43 -6.91
CA ILE A 300 9.24 18.82 -5.53
C ILE A 300 8.37 20.08 -5.58
N SER A 301 7.22 20.03 -4.92
CA SER A 301 6.26 21.12 -4.78
C SER A 301 5.95 21.34 -3.30
N TYR A 302 6.88 21.98 -2.60
CA TYR A 302 6.76 22.33 -1.20
C TYR A 302 6.47 23.80 -1.05
N ASP A 303 5.89 24.20 0.09
CA ASP A 303 5.68 25.61 0.43
C ASP A 303 7.03 26.32 0.61
N ALA A 304 7.13 27.57 0.15
CA ALA A 304 8.34 28.38 0.27
C ALA A 304 8.45 29.05 1.66
N ASP A 305 8.17 28.30 2.71
CA ASP A 305 8.34 28.73 4.10
C ASP A 305 9.58 28.08 4.73
N GLY A 306 9.90 28.45 5.97
CA GLY A 306 11.10 27.95 6.66
C GLY A 306 11.09 26.47 7.03
N ALA A 307 10.01 25.73 6.69
CA ALA A 307 9.84 24.31 6.91
C ALA A 307 9.91 23.50 5.60
N GLY A 308 9.68 24.16 4.44
CA GLY A 308 9.69 23.58 3.08
C GLY A 308 11.07 23.48 2.43
#